data_4335c30aaaa1b7f94f1e4a598bde6b19
#
_entry.id   4335c30aaaa1b7f94f1e4a598bde6b19
#
_cell.length_a   1.000
_cell.length_b   1.000
_cell.length_c   1.000
_cell.angle_alpha   90.00
_cell.angle_beta   90.00
_cell.angle_gamma   90.00
#
_symmetry.space_group_name_H-M   'P 1'
#
loop_
_entity.id
_entity.type
_entity.pdbx_description
1 polymer ?
#
loop_
_entity_poly.entity_id
_entity_poly.type
_entity_poly.pdbx_seq_one_letter_code
_entity_poly.pdbx_strand_id
1 'polypeptide(L)'
;MRRSLIYLMGLLFLVACKKDDDEAPVTDFVTEVCDIYIDADGVAQTATLDNGLVLDISGQQLRAEAADTLIRSVISYAWRDGSPRVYSNAPVYCSAPVPAEEFEVRYEHPVKLISVWQKGKYVNLSFGELTTGNGTHQYAFCLDSLKRRVLYVSFLHKRPAADAESYTQKRYASLQLRVNGVEAYDSVCLRIPTYEDVQTFTFPSASL
;
A
#
# COMPACT_ATOMS: atom_id res chain seq x y z
N MET A 1 -39.69 78.53 -11.19
CA MET A 1 -38.40 77.93 -11.40
C MET A 1 -37.81 77.51 -10.02
N ARG A 2 -37.99 76.31 -9.59
CA ARG A 2 -37.33 75.75 -8.39
C ARG A 2 -36.95 74.29 -8.69
N ARG A 3 -35.65 74.07 -8.84
CA ARG A 3 -35.08 72.73 -9.03
C ARG A 3 -34.95 72.09 -7.65
N SER A 4 -35.72 71.07 -7.39
CA SER A 4 -35.55 70.20 -6.21
C SER A 4 -34.53 69.12 -6.54
N LEU A 5 -33.41 69.15 -5.85
CA LEU A 5 -32.34 68.13 -5.90
C LEU A 5 -32.68 67.07 -4.91
N ILE A 6 -33.06 65.87 -5.42
CA ILE A 6 -33.33 64.72 -4.60
C ILE A 6 -31.99 63.99 -4.43
N TYR A 7 -31.42 64.05 -3.22
CA TYR A 7 -30.27 63.20 -2.81
C TYR A 7 -30.76 61.78 -2.53
N LEU A 8 -30.50 60.91 -3.45
CA LEU A 8 -30.65 59.43 -3.23
C LEU A 8 -29.48 58.96 -2.45
N MET A 9 -29.65 58.79 -1.12
CA MET A 9 -28.65 58.25 -0.22
C MET A 9 -28.66 56.73 -0.36
N GLY A 10 -27.76 56.23 -1.23
CA GLY A 10 -27.54 54.79 -1.38
C GLY A 10 -26.88 54.19 -0.14
N LEU A 11 -27.67 53.45 0.64
CA LEU A 11 -27.18 52.68 1.79
C LEU A 11 -26.43 51.48 1.25
N LEU A 12 -25.09 51.55 1.17
CA LEU A 12 -24.25 50.39 0.92
C LEU A 12 -24.30 49.46 2.14
N PHE A 13 -25.07 48.41 2.06
CA PHE A 13 -24.92 47.26 2.97
C PHE A 13 -23.64 46.53 2.60
N LEU A 14 -22.57 46.81 3.33
CA LEU A 14 -21.42 45.93 3.38
C LEU A 14 -21.85 44.67 4.11
N VAL A 15 -22.29 43.67 3.34
CA VAL A 15 -22.36 42.28 3.86
C VAL A 15 -20.93 41.84 4.07
N ALA A 16 -20.43 42.02 5.28
CA ALA A 16 -19.24 41.34 5.72
C ALA A 16 -19.57 39.82 5.74
N CYS A 17 -19.20 39.14 4.69
CA CYS A 17 -19.02 37.70 4.80
C CYS A 17 -18.01 37.46 5.93
N LYS A 18 -18.50 37.07 7.11
CA LYS A 18 -17.66 36.37 8.07
C LYS A 18 -17.17 35.11 7.33
N LYS A 19 -15.93 35.15 6.92
CA LYS A 19 -15.19 33.95 6.59
C LYS A 19 -15.10 33.22 7.92
N ASP A 20 -15.97 32.24 8.12
CA ASP A 20 -15.77 31.25 9.16
C ASP A 20 -14.48 30.53 8.78
N ASP A 21 -13.39 30.96 9.40
CA ASP A 21 -12.10 30.29 9.36
C ASP A 21 -12.18 28.98 10.20
N ASP A 22 -13.20 28.18 9.96
CA ASP A 22 -13.16 26.75 10.23
C ASP A 22 -12.35 26.09 9.09
N GLU A 23 -11.06 26.46 9.01
CA GLU A 23 -10.10 25.58 8.37
C GLU A 23 -10.19 24.27 9.11
N ALA A 24 -10.90 23.30 8.49
CA ALA A 24 -10.83 21.94 8.93
C ALA A 24 -9.34 21.60 9.05
N PRO A 25 -8.87 21.17 10.23
CA PRO A 25 -7.45 20.97 10.44
C PRO A 25 -6.94 20.08 9.32
N VAL A 26 -5.97 20.57 8.53
CA VAL A 26 -5.30 19.78 7.50
C VAL A 26 -4.80 18.55 8.23
N THR A 27 -5.42 17.42 7.94
CA THR A 27 -5.10 16.17 8.61
C THR A 27 -3.95 15.58 7.86
N ASP A 28 -2.75 15.66 8.41
CA ASP A 28 -1.56 15.02 7.89
C ASP A 28 -1.73 13.51 7.99
N PHE A 29 -2.36 12.93 6.98
CA PHE A 29 -2.45 11.47 6.87
C PHE A 29 -1.12 10.92 6.39
N VAL A 30 -0.61 9.95 7.12
CA VAL A 30 0.53 9.15 6.72
C VAL A 30 0.03 7.82 6.18
N THR A 31 0.54 7.40 5.03
CA THR A 31 0.24 6.08 4.45
C THR A 31 1.49 5.22 4.50
N GLU A 32 1.41 4.11 5.23
CA GLU A 32 2.53 3.20 5.46
C GLU A 32 2.09 1.74 5.29
N VAL A 33 3.03 0.91 4.88
CA VAL A 33 2.88 -0.55 4.91
C VAL A 33 3.33 -1.06 6.27
N CYS A 34 2.57 -1.96 6.86
CA CYS A 34 2.79 -2.46 8.22
C CYS A 34 2.36 -3.92 8.38
N ASP A 35 2.81 -4.52 9.48
CA ASP A 35 2.30 -5.79 9.98
C ASP A 35 1.28 -5.50 11.09
N ILE A 36 0.02 -5.88 10.91
CA ILE A 36 -1.05 -5.72 11.92
C ILE A 36 -1.17 -7.04 12.69
N TYR A 37 -1.00 -6.99 14.00
CA TYR A 37 -1.29 -8.13 14.87
C TYR A 37 -2.79 -8.17 15.18
N ILE A 38 -3.39 -9.31 14.86
CA ILE A 38 -4.78 -9.66 15.15
C ILE A 38 -4.79 -10.66 16.29
N ASP A 39 -5.56 -10.38 17.33
CA ASP A 39 -5.69 -11.27 18.49
C ASP A 39 -6.60 -12.48 18.23
N ALA A 40 -6.81 -13.32 19.23
CA ALA A 40 -7.64 -14.50 19.18
C ALA A 40 -9.14 -14.20 18.91
N ASP A 41 -9.59 -12.99 19.23
CA ASP A 41 -10.96 -12.53 18.99
C ASP A 41 -11.15 -11.86 17.61
N GLY A 42 -10.09 -11.87 16.78
CA GLY A 42 -10.08 -11.25 15.47
C GLY A 42 -9.99 -9.72 15.51
N VAL A 43 -9.50 -9.14 16.61
CA VAL A 43 -9.38 -7.68 16.78
C VAL A 43 -7.94 -7.25 16.59
N ALA A 44 -7.74 -6.19 15.79
CA ALA A 44 -6.41 -5.60 15.59
C ALA A 44 -5.93 -4.90 16.86
N GLN A 45 -4.76 -5.27 17.34
CA GLN A 45 -4.15 -4.74 18.55
C GLN A 45 -3.05 -3.73 18.26
N THR A 46 -2.14 -4.08 17.36
CA THR A 46 -1.00 -3.24 17.02
C THR A 46 -0.75 -3.23 15.52
N ALA A 47 -0.18 -2.13 15.02
CA ALA A 47 0.39 -2.04 13.68
C ALA A 47 1.89 -1.74 13.79
N THR A 48 2.72 -2.68 13.40
CA THR A 48 4.18 -2.52 13.36
C THR A 48 4.58 -2.04 11.98
N LEU A 49 5.03 -0.79 11.89
CA LEU A 49 5.52 -0.21 10.65
C LEU A 49 6.87 -0.80 10.26
N ASP A 50 7.24 -0.74 8.99
CA ASP A 50 8.51 -1.28 8.48
C ASP A 50 9.76 -0.60 9.06
N ASN A 51 9.63 0.57 9.68
CA ASN A 51 10.69 1.25 10.42
C ASN A 51 10.83 0.78 11.89
N GLY A 52 10.00 -0.18 12.33
CA GLY A 52 9.98 -0.69 13.68
C GLY A 52 9.07 0.07 14.66
N LEU A 53 8.46 1.18 14.24
CA LEU A 53 7.49 1.89 15.08
C LEU A 53 6.23 1.03 15.27
N VAL A 54 5.84 0.84 16.53
CA VAL A 54 4.62 0.13 16.88
C VAL A 54 3.52 1.14 17.24
N LEU A 55 2.41 1.06 16.52
CA LEU A 55 1.21 1.85 16.79
C LEU A 55 0.22 0.98 17.56
N ASP A 56 -0.22 1.47 18.73
CA ASP A 56 -1.35 0.86 19.45
C ASP A 56 -2.66 1.28 18.79
N ILE A 57 -3.39 0.31 18.24
CA ILE A 57 -4.67 0.51 17.55
C ILE A 57 -5.81 -0.30 18.18
N SER A 58 -5.58 -0.93 19.33
CA SER A 58 -6.51 -1.82 20.02
C SER A 58 -7.86 -1.16 20.34
N GLY A 59 -7.85 0.12 20.68
CA GLY A 59 -9.06 0.89 20.99
C GLY A 59 -9.99 1.16 19.81
N GLN A 60 -9.57 0.86 18.56
CA GLN A 60 -10.34 1.20 17.36
C GLN A 60 -11.27 0.08 16.87
N GLN A 61 -11.21 -1.11 17.51
CA GLN A 61 -12.08 -2.25 17.21
C GLN A 61 -12.06 -2.68 15.73
N LEU A 62 -10.90 -2.53 15.07
CA LEU A 62 -10.71 -3.00 13.70
C LEU A 62 -10.69 -4.54 13.69
N ARG A 63 -11.54 -5.15 12.88
CA ARG A 63 -11.69 -6.61 12.83
C ARG A 63 -11.16 -7.21 11.54
N ALA A 64 -10.65 -8.43 11.64
CA ALA A 64 -10.25 -9.28 10.53
C ALA A 64 -10.93 -10.65 10.64
N GLU A 65 -11.02 -11.38 9.53
CA GLU A 65 -11.52 -12.75 9.52
C GLU A 65 -10.50 -13.74 10.12
N ALA A 66 -9.21 -13.41 10.04
CA ALA A 66 -8.14 -14.20 10.64
C ALA A 66 -7.97 -13.83 12.12
N ALA A 67 -7.57 -14.78 12.95
CA ALA A 67 -7.31 -14.61 14.38
C ALA A 67 -5.91 -15.12 14.75
N ASP A 68 -5.34 -14.56 15.82
CA ASP A 68 -4.03 -14.90 16.36
C ASP A 68 -2.91 -14.92 15.30
N THR A 69 -2.83 -13.85 14.51
CA THR A 69 -1.93 -13.80 13.35
C THR A 69 -1.43 -12.38 13.04
N LEU A 70 -0.44 -12.32 12.16
CA LEU A 70 0.03 -11.08 11.55
C LEU A 70 -0.52 -10.94 10.13
N ILE A 71 -1.15 -9.82 9.83
CA ILE A 71 -1.65 -9.48 8.50
C ILE A 71 -0.83 -8.32 7.94
N ARG A 72 -0.26 -8.51 6.75
CA ARG A 72 0.40 -7.43 6.01
C ARG A 72 -0.63 -6.51 5.40
N SER A 73 -0.56 -5.22 5.73
CA SER A 73 -1.53 -4.20 5.29
C SER A 73 -0.84 -2.89 4.93
N VAL A 74 -1.49 -2.09 4.09
CA VAL A 74 -1.23 -0.67 3.98
C VAL A 74 -2.30 0.08 4.76
N ILE A 75 -1.89 0.98 5.66
CA ILE A 75 -2.80 1.79 6.47
C ILE A 75 -2.61 3.27 6.16
N SER A 76 -3.71 4.03 6.23
CA SER A 76 -3.64 5.49 6.33
C SER A 76 -4.06 5.89 7.73
N TYR A 77 -3.20 6.60 8.42
CA TYR A 77 -3.44 7.02 9.80
C TYR A 77 -2.99 8.45 10.03
N ALA A 78 -3.49 9.06 11.10
CA ALA A 78 -3.02 10.34 11.61
C ALA A 78 -2.95 10.29 13.14
N TRP A 79 -2.11 11.13 13.71
CA TRP A 79 -2.08 11.33 15.16
C TRP A 79 -3.22 12.23 15.60
N ARG A 80 -4.00 11.78 16.58
CA ARG A 80 -5.10 12.53 17.21
C ARG A 80 -4.98 12.40 18.72
N ASP A 81 -4.93 13.50 19.39
CA ASP A 81 -4.87 13.55 20.86
C ASP A 81 -3.76 12.66 21.45
N GLY A 82 -2.59 12.63 20.77
CA GLY A 82 -1.43 11.83 21.17
C GLY A 82 -1.52 10.33 20.83
N SER A 83 -2.56 9.89 20.11
CA SER A 83 -2.74 8.50 19.71
C SER A 83 -2.88 8.34 18.19
N PRO A 84 -2.39 7.23 17.59
CA PRO A 84 -2.58 6.96 16.19
C PRO A 84 -4.05 6.58 15.92
N ARG A 85 -4.67 7.18 14.94
CA ARG A 85 -6.00 6.81 14.46
C ARG A 85 -5.91 6.33 13.02
N VAL A 86 -6.32 5.09 12.76
CA VAL A 86 -6.39 4.49 11.44
C VAL A 86 -7.70 4.88 10.77
N TYR A 87 -7.63 5.40 9.55
CA TYR A 87 -8.78 5.82 8.75
C TYR A 87 -9.09 4.86 7.61
N SER A 88 -8.07 4.18 7.11
CA SER A 88 -8.24 3.15 6.09
C SER A 88 -7.17 2.08 6.22
N ASN A 89 -7.51 0.87 5.82
CA ASN A 89 -6.58 -0.22 5.62
C ASN A 89 -6.92 -0.97 4.34
N ALA A 90 -5.91 -1.55 3.72
CA ALA A 90 -6.08 -2.44 2.58
C ALA A 90 -5.08 -3.60 2.69
N PRO A 91 -5.48 -4.84 2.30
CA PRO A 91 -4.59 -5.97 2.35
C PRO A 91 -3.43 -5.81 1.36
N VAL A 92 -2.26 -6.30 1.76
CA VAL A 92 -1.06 -6.38 0.94
C VAL A 92 -0.76 -7.85 0.68
N TYR A 93 -0.62 -8.23 -0.59
CA TYR A 93 -0.12 -9.56 -0.89
C TYR A 93 1.30 -9.70 -0.33
N CYS A 94 1.54 -10.70 0.52
CA CYS A 94 2.81 -10.88 1.17
C CYS A 94 3.21 -12.36 1.18
N SER A 95 4.37 -12.67 0.60
CA SER A 95 4.94 -14.02 0.69
C SER A 95 6.47 -14.00 0.61
N ALA A 96 7.09 -15.08 1.11
CA ALA A 96 8.43 -15.46 0.69
C ALA A 96 8.40 -15.92 -0.78
N PRO A 97 9.54 -15.89 -1.51
CA PRO A 97 9.59 -16.46 -2.83
C PRO A 97 9.46 -17.98 -2.78
N VAL A 98 8.67 -18.51 -3.72
CA VAL A 98 8.41 -19.96 -3.87
C VAL A 98 9.29 -20.51 -4.99
N PRO A 99 9.91 -21.69 -4.85
CA PRO A 99 10.74 -22.31 -5.87
C PRO A 99 10.05 -22.42 -7.24
N ALA A 100 10.80 -22.22 -8.32
CA ALA A 100 10.25 -22.17 -9.68
C ALA A 100 9.57 -23.50 -10.10
N GLU A 101 10.03 -24.63 -9.55
CA GLU A 101 9.49 -25.97 -9.79
C GLU A 101 8.09 -26.19 -9.19
N GLU A 102 7.64 -25.35 -8.29
CA GLU A 102 6.29 -25.42 -7.71
C GLU A 102 5.23 -24.78 -8.62
N PHE A 103 5.63 -24.11 -9.69
CA PHE A 103 4.71 -23.47 -10.64
C PHE A 103 4.54 -24.33 -11.89
N GLU A 104 3.36 -24.90 -12.10
CA GLU A 104 3.02 -25.57 -13.37
C GLU A 104 3.04 -24.59 -14.56
N VAL A 105 2.51 -23.37 -14.32
CA VAL A 105 2.50 -22.28 -15.32
C VAL A 105 2.89 -20.98 -14.64
N ARG A 106 3.85 -20.28 -15.26
CA ARG A 106 4.27 -18.95 -14.80
C ARG A 106 3.51 -17.89 -15.58
N TYR A 107 2.56 -17.26 -14.92
CA TYR A 107 1.80 -16.16 -15.50
C TYR A 107 2.54 -14.84 -15.23
N GLU A 108 2.95 -14.17 -16.29
CA GLU A 108 3.70 -12.91 -16.23
C GLU A 108 2.88 -11.77 -16.87
N HIS A 109 1.58 -11.67 -16.56
CA HIS A 109 0.80 -10.54 -17.02
C HIS A 109 1.39 -9.24 -16.48
N PRO A 110 1.55 -8.21 -17.34
CA PRO A 110 2.22 -6.98 -16.94
C PRO A 110 1.40 -6.19 -15.92
N VAL A 111 2.10 -5.36 -15.15
CA VAL A 111 1.51 -4.39 -14.23
C VAL A 111 2.02 -2.98 -14.55
N LYS A 112 1.27 -1.95 -14.16
CA LYS A 112 1.74 -0.58 -14.20
C LYS A 112 2.52 -0.30 -12.90
N LEU A 113 3.85 -0.46 -12.95
CA LEU A 113 4.68 -0.24 -11.77
C LEU A 113 4.63 1.23 -11.34
N ILE A 114 4.41 1.49 -10.04
CA ILE A 114 4.37 2.82 -9.44
C ILE A 114 5.65 3.06 -8.64
N SER A 115 6.01 2.12 -7.75
CA SER A 115 7.23 2.21 -6.95
C SER A 115 7.66 0.84 -6.42
N VAL A 116 8.97 0.71 -6.20
CA VAL A 116 9.59 -0.43 -5.51
C VAL A 116 10.55 0.12 -4.48
N TRP A 117 10.50 -0.39 -3.25
CA TRP A 117 11.40 0.03 -2.18
C TRP A 117 11.63 -1.07 -1.17
N GLN A 118 12.82 -1.10 -0.58
CA GLN A 118 13.10 -1.98 0.54
C GLN A 118 12.91 -1.24 1.86
N LYS A 119 12.28 -1.90 2.82
CA LYS A 119 12.17 -1.42 4.19
C LYS A 119 12.04 -2.60 5.16
N GLY A 120 12.88 -2.63 6.19
CA GLY A 120 12.95 -3.77 7.11
C GLY A 120 13.24 -5.08 6.37
N LYS A 121 12.46 -6.10 6.67
CA LYS A 121 12.58 -7.46 6.10
C LYS A 121 11.81 -7.65 4.78
N TYR A 122 11.39 -6.56 4.13
CA TYR A 122 10.56 -6.62 2.92
C TYR A 122 11.13 -5.80 1.77
N VAL A 123 10.89 -6.27 0.55
CA VAL A 123 10.84 -5.44 -0.65
C VAL A 123 9.37 -5.22 -0.99
N ASN A 124 8.94 -3.97 -0.96
CA ASN A 124 7.57 -3.56 -1.18
C ASN A 124 7.37 -3.06 -2.61
N LEU A 125 6.23 -3.39 -3.20
CA LEU A 125 5.78 -2.93 -4.50
C LEU A 125 4.47 -2.17 -4.36
N SER A 126 4.37 -1.03 -5.04
CA SER A 126 3.10 -0.37 -5.34
C SER A 126 2.91 -0.38 -6.85
N PHE A 127 1.78 -0.90 -7.32
CA PHE A 127 1.51 -1.05 -8.74
C PHE A 127 0.03 -0.88 -9.04
N GLY A 128 -0.28 -0.62 -10.32
CA GLY A 128 -1.62 -0.64 -10.86
C GLY A 128 -1.85 -1.91 -11.67
N GLU A 129 -2.96 -2.58 -11.43
CA GLU A 129 -3.50 -3.60 -12.31
C GLU A 129 -4.62 -3.00 -13.16
N LEU A 130 -4.67 -3.38 -14.44
CA LEU A 130 -5.79 -3.04 -15.30
C LEU A 130 -6.87 -4.09 -15.15
N THR A 131 -8.08 -3.67 -14.78
CA THR A 131 -9.18 -4.56 -14.39
C THR A 131 -10.54 -3.96 -14.71
N THR A 132 -11.55 -4.77 -14.86
CA THR A 132 -12.98 -4.40 -14.78
C THR A 132 -13.59 -4.76 -13.44
N GLY A 133 -12.80 -5.39 -12.54
CA GLY A 133 -13.30 -5.96 -11.28
C GLY A 133 -13.89 -7.35 -11.40
N ASN A 134 -13.76 -7.99 -12.57
CA ASN A 134 -14.32 -9.32 -12.82
C ASN A 134 -13.31 -10.42 -12.48
N GLY A 135 -13.42 -10.95 -11.27
CA GLY A 135 -12.58 -12.04 -10.76
C GLY A 135 -11.43 -11.56 -9.88
N THR A 136 -10.66 -12.52 -9.40
CA THR A 136 -9.56 -12.26 -8.46
C THR A 136 -8.22 -12.41 -9.16
N HIS A 137 -7.42 -11.35 -9.14
CA HIS A 137 -6.03 -11.38 -9.57
C HIS A 137 -5.21 -12.19 -8.57
N GLN A 138 -4.25 -12.97 -9.06
CA GLN A 138 -3.34 -13.77 -8.25
C GLN A 138 -1.91 -13.28 -8.43
N TYR A 139 -1.16 -13.30 -7.34
CA TYR A 139 0.24 -12.87 -7.32
C TYR A 139 1.11 -13.94 -6.70
N ALA A 140 2.37 -13.97 -7.10
CA ALA A 140 3.39 -14.78 -6.46
C ALA A 140 4.77 -14.15 -6.64
N PHE A 141 5.70 -14.53 -5.78
CA PHE A 141 7.13 -14.29 -5.98
C PHE A 141 7.78 -15.65 -6.27
N CYS A 142 8.35 -15.80 -7.46
CA CYS A 142 9.01 -17.01 -7.90
C CYS A 142 10.51 -16.90 -7.66
N LEU A 143 11.09 -17.85 -6.94
CA LEU A 143 12.53 -18.00 -6.81
C LEU A 143 13.08 -18.65 -8.08
N ASP A 144 13.69 -17.84 -8.95
CA ASP A 144 14.25 -18.32 -10.21
C ASP A 144 15.60 -19.03 -10.02
N SER A 145 16.46 -18.48 -9.18
CA SER A 145 17.76 -19.06 -8.87
C SER A 145 18.47 -18.32 -7.75
N LEU A 146 19.46 -19.01 -7.13
CA LEU A 146 20.48 -18.38 -6.31
C LEU A 146 21.83 -18.53 -7.01
N LYS A 147 22.46 -17.44 -7.43
CA LYS A 147 23.76 -17.47 -8.10
C LYS A 147 24.67 -16.40 -7.50
N ARG A 148 25.92 -16.78 -7.17
CA ARG A 148 26.92 -15.85 -6.63
C ARG A 148 26.39 -15.02 -5.45
N ARG A 149 25.60 -15.63 -4.58
CA ARG A 149 24.94 -14.99 -3.43
C ARG A 149 23.93 -13.90 -3.80
N VAL A 150 23.43 -13.92 -5.05
CA VAL A 150 22.31 -13.08 -5.50
C VAL A 150 21.08 -13.96 -5.66
N LEU A 151 20.02 -13.61 -4.95
CA LEU A 151 18.73 -14.27 -5.05
C LEU A 151 17.94 -13.63 -6.21
N TYR A 152 17.68 -14.38 -7.27
CA TYR A 152 16.87 -13.92 -8.41
C TYR A 152 15.43 -14.30 -8.20
N VAL A 153 14.55 -13.33 -8.21
CA VAL A 153 13.12 -13.49 -7.94
C VAL A 153 12.31 -12.78 -9.01
N SER A 154 11.29 -13.45 -9.56
CA SER A 154 10.31 -12.84 -10.45
C SER A 154 8.99 -12.60 -9.74
N PHE A 155 8.42 -11.40 -9.91
CA PHE A 155 7.04 -11.12 -9.56
C PHE A 155 6.13 -11.70 -10.63
N LEU A 156 5.25 -12.62 -10.25
CA LEU A 156 4.27 -13.25 -11.11
C LEU A 156 2.89 -12.65 -10.84
N HIS A 157 2.17 -12.37 -11.92
CA HIS A 157 0.80 -11.87 -11.89
C HIS A 157 -0.06 -12.65 -12.85
N LYS A 158 -1.16 -13.22 -12.34
CA LYS A 158 -2.18 -13.88 -13.16
C LYS A 158 -3.47 -13.07 -13.13
N ARG A 159 -3.83 -12.52 -14.29
CA ARG A 159 -5.12 -11.87 -14.50
C ARG A 159 -6.20 -12.94 -14.72
N PRO A 160 -7.41 -12.79 -14.15
CA PRO A 160 -8.54 -13.65 -14.47
C PRO A 160 -8.88 -13.61 -15.95
N ALA A 161 -9.25 -14.76 -16.55
CA ALA A 161 -9.57 -14.83 -17.97
C ALA A 161 -10.82 -13.99 -18.35
N ALA A 162 -11.74 -13.80 -17.40
CA ALA A 162 -12.96 -13.00 -17.61
C ALA A 162 -12.75 -11.50 -17.38
N ASP A 163 -11.55 -11.09 -16.93
CA ASP A 163 -11.26 -9.69 -16.64
C ASP A 163 -10.68 -8.98 -17.85
N ALA A 164 -11.22 -7.83 -18.20
CA ALA A 164 -10.73 -6.99 -19.27
C ALA A 164 -9.97 -5.77 -18.70
N GLU A 165 -9.11 -5.17 -19.52
CA GLU A 165 -8.39 -3.96 -19.17
C GLU A 165 -9.29 -2.74 -19.32
N SER A 166 -9.75 -2.14 -18.22
CA SER A 166 -10.65 -1.00 -18.23
C SER A 166 -10.14 0.17 -17.39
N TYR A 167 -9.99 -0.03 -16.10
CA TYR A 167 -9.46 1.01 -15.20
C TYR A 167 -8.27 0.48 -14.40
N THR A 168 -7.47 1.40 -13.89
CA THR A 168 -6.32 1.05 -13.05
C THR A 168 -6.72 0.97 -11.59
N GLN A 169 -6.54 -0.19 -10.97
CA GLN A 169 -6.70 -0.37 -9.54
C GLN A 169 -5.33 -0.46 -8.87
N LYS A 170 -5.08 0.39 -7.87
CA LYS A 170 -3.82 0.38 -7.13
C LYS A 170 -3.76 -0.80 -6.17
N ARG A 171 -2.63 -1.51 -6.19
CA ARG A 171 -2.33 -2.65 -5.34
C ARG A 171 -0.96 -2.54 -4.70
N TYR A 172 -0.75 -3.37 -3.68
CA TYR A 172 0.52 -3.50 -2.99
C TYR A 172 0.89 -4.97 -2.86
N ALA A 173 2.19 -5.24 -2.94
CA ALA A 173 2.77 -6.54 -2.63
C ALA A 173 4.07 -6.36 -1.83
N SER A 174 4.39 -7.33 -0.98
CA SER A 174 5.61 -7.36 -0.18
C SER A 174 6.29 -8.71 -0.33
N LEU A 175 7.50 -8.70 -0.90
CA LEU A 175 8.39 -9.86 -0.93
C LEU A 175 9.09 -9.96 0.42
N GLN A 176 8.91 -11.07 1.13
CA GLN A 176 9.68 -11.37 2.32
C GLN A 176 11.11 -11.76 1.96
N LEU A 177 12.08 -11.08 2.56
CA LEU A 177 13.50 -11.34 2.32
C LEU A 177 14.03 -12.55 3.10
N ARG A 178 13.27 -13.07 4.06
CA ARG A 178 13.62 -14.31 4.74
C ARG A 178 13.12 -15.49 3.91
N VAL A 179 14.04 -16.25 3.33
CA VAL A 179 13.74 -17.40 2.47
C VAL A 179 14.12 -18.66 3.20
N ASN A 180 13.14 -19.54 3.44
CA ASN A 180 13.39 -20.84 4.09
C ASN A 180 14.28 -21.71 3.19
N GLY A 181 15.28 -22.37 3.79
CA GLY A 181 16.20 -23.24 3.06
C GLY A 181 17.31 -22.52 2.26
N VAL A 182 17.36 -21.20 2.32
CA VAL A 182 18.46 -20.40 1.74
C VAL A 182 19.31 -19.85 2.89
N GLU A 183 20.53 -20.38 3.05
CA GLU A 183 21.35 -20.09 4.22
C GLU A 183 21.90 -18.67 4.25
N ALA A 184 22.38 -18.14 3.12
CA ALA A 184 22.87 -16.77 3.06
C ALA A 184 22.92 -16.26 1.62
N TYR A 185 22.49 -15.02 1.42
CA TYR A 185 22.65 -14.27 0.20
C TYR A 185 22.94 -12.79 0.52
N ASP A 186 23.58 -12.09 -0.39
CA ASP A 186 24.01 -10.70 -0.17
C ASP A 186 23.00 -9.70 -0.75
N SER A 187 22.26 -10.11 -1.78
CA SER A 187 21.28 -9.25 -2.43
C SER A 187 20.15 -10.06 -3.08
N VAL A 188 19.02 -9.40 -3.28
CA VAL A 188 17.90 -9.88 -4.06
C VAL A 188 17.77 -9.04 -5.33
N CYS A 189 17.63 -9.73 -6.47
CA CYS A 189 17.36 -9.14 -7.77
C CYS A 189 15.92 -9.46 -8.15
N LEU A 190 15.02 -8.47 -8.04
CA LEU A 190 13.60 -8.61 -8.30
C LEU A 190 13.27 -8.16 -9.72
N ARG A 191 12.68 -9.07 -10.50
CA ARG A 191 12.21 -8.86 -11.87
C ARG A 191 10.70 -8.65 -11.86
N ILE A 192 10.22 -7.59 -12.53
CA ILE A 192 8.79 -7.21 -12.57
C ILE A 192 8.40 -6.98 -14.03
N PRO A 193 7.49 -7.80 -14.61
CA PRO A 193 6.90 -7.53 -15.92
C PRO A 193 6.01 -6.28 -15.86
N THR A 194 6.29 -5.30 -16.70
CA THR A 194 5.48 -4.08 -16.84
C THR A 194 4.94 -3.94 -18.27
N TYR A 195 4.00 -3.01 -18.49
CA TYR A 195 3.45 -2.76 -19.82
C TYR A 195 4.45 -2.18 -20.82
N GLU A 196 5.55 -1.59 -20.33
CA GLU A 196 6.58 -1.02 -21.19
C GLU A 196 7.69 -2.03 -21.46
N ASP A 197 8.21 -2.65 -20.40
CA ASP A 197 9.30 -3.63 -20.45
C ASP A 197 9.35 -4.45 -19.17
N VAL A 198 10.37 -5.29 -19.04
CA VAL A 198 10.68 -6.02 -17.80
C VAL A 198 11.66 -5.21 -16.99
N GLN A 199 11.22 -4.66 -15.86
CA GLN A 199 12.08 -3.90 -14.96
C GLN A 199 12.74 -4.82 -13.93
N THR A 200 13.96 -4.47 -13.54
CA THR A 200 14.77 -5.22 -12.59
C THR A 200 15.34 -4.30 -11.53
N PHE A 201 15.21 -4.70 -10.26
CA PHE A 201 15.66 -3.95 -9.10
C PHE A 201 16.52 -4.83 -8.21
N THR A 202 17.63 -4.29 -7.72
CA THR A 202 18.52 -5.03 -6.81
C THR A 202 18.57 -4.34 -5.45
N PHE A 203 18.36 -5.13 -4.41
CA PHE A 203 18.37 -4.67 -3.03
C PHE A 203 19.36 -5.52 -2.20
N PRO A 204 20.00 -4.96 -1.18
CA PRO A 204 20.81 -5.76 -0.26
C PRO A 204 19.91 -6.77 0.48
N SER A 205 20.50 -7.86 0.97
CA SER A 205 19.81 -8.74 1.92
C SER A 205 19.41 -7.94 3.17
N ALA A 206 18.29 -8.27 3.79
CA ALA A 206 17.97 -7.69 5.07
C ALA A 206 19.05 -8.12 6.08
N SER A 207 19.67 -7.16 6.75
CA SER A 207 20.48 -7.46 7.93
C SER A 207 19.54 -8.01 8.99
N LEU A 208 19.62 -9.29 9.26
CA LEU A 208 18.87 -10.00 10.29
C LEU A 208 19.49 -9.74 11.67
#